data_aefc40e4331d3e1a303a7c822144a581
#
_entry.id   aefc40e4331d3e1a303a7c822144a581
#
_cell.length_a   1.000
_cell.length_b   1.000
_cell.length_c   1.000
_cell.angle_alpha   90.00
_cell.angle_beta   90.00
_cell.angle_gamma   90.00
#
_symmetry.space_group_name_H-M   'P 1'
#
loop_
_entity.id
_entity.type
_entity.pdbx_description
1 polymer ?
#
loop_
_entity_poly.entity_id
_entity_poly.type
_entity_poly.pdbx_seq_one_letter_code
_entity_poly.pdbx_strand_id
1 'polypeptide(L)'
;VKDKTVLNCFSYTGTFSLYALRGGCKHVTNVDVSQPALDTAKRNVEHNNLDLSKVDFVKQDVFKLLRQYRDEGVQFDTIVMDPPKFADNKAQLTGACRGYKDINMIAMQILKPGGTLLTFSCSGLMEQNLFQKVVADAALDAGKDLLIMERLNQAADHPIAGSYPEGFYLKGLICKVY
;
A
#
# COMPACT_ATOMS: atom_id res chain seq x y z
N VAL A 1 14.84 -1.24 1.89
CA VAL A 1 14.11 -2.08 2.90
C VAL A 1 15.01 -3.06 3.63
N LYS A 2 16.35 -3.00 3.41
CA LYS A 2 17.30 -3.90 4.09
C LYS A 2 17.13 -3.82 5.62
N ASP A 3 17.04 -4.98 6.26
CA ASP A 3 16.86 -5.15 7.72
C ASP A 3 15.58 -4.50 8.30
N LYS A 4 14.58 -4.20 7.45
CA LYS A 4 13.32 -3.54 7.81
C LYS A 4 12.15 -4.53 7.88
N THR A 5 11.17 -4.24 8.74
CA THR A 5 9.88 -4.91 8.75
C THR A 5 8.93 -4.24 7.77
N VAL A 6 8.24 -5.04 6.95
CA VAL A 6 7.36 -4.55 5.87
C VAL A 6 5.95 -5.09 6.07
N LEU A 7 4.95 -4.21 5.97
CA LEU A 7 3.54 -4.60 5.86
C LEU A 7 3.07 -4.34 4.43
N ASN A 8 2.62 -5.37 3.75
CA ASN A 8 2.08 -5.31 2.39
C ASN A 8 0.56 -5.50 2.43
N CYS A 9 -0.19 -4.41 2.37
CA CYS A 9 -1.65 -4.38 2.42
C CYS A 9 -2.24 -4.53 1.03
N PHE A 10 -3.36 -5.29 0.93
CA PHE A 10 -3.99 -5.67 -0.34
C PHE A 10 -2.98 -6.39 -1.24
N SER A 11 -2.28 -7.34 -0.64
CA SER A 11 -1.04 -7.89 -1.19
C SER A 11 -1.22 -8.70 -2.47
N TYR A 12 -2.44 -9.11 -2.79
CA TYR A 12 -2.77 -9.95 -3.94
C TYR A 12 -1.78 -11.13 -4.04
N THR A 13 -1.06 -11.28 -5.14
CA THR A 13 -0.08 -12.36 -5.35
C THR A 13 1.32 -12.06 -4.80
N GLY A 14 1.47 -11.01 -4.01
CA GLY A 14 2.66 -10.73 -3.20
C GLY A 14 3.85 -10.11 -3.91
N THR A 15 3.68 -9.44 -5.05
CA THR A 15 4.79 -8.89 -5.85
C THR A 15 5.67 -7.93 -5.04
N PHE A 16 5.11 -6.99 -4.29
CA PHE A 16 5.88 -6.09 -3.42
C PHE A 16 6.71 -6.85 -2.39
N SER A 17 6.19 -7.94 -1.86
CA SER A 17 6.89 -8.77 -0.87
C SER A 17 8.09 -9.51 -1.48
N LEU A 18 8.00 -9.96 -2.73
CA LEU A 18 9.14 -10.55 -3.44
C LEU A 18 10.28 -9.55 -3.56
N TYR A 19 9.97 -8.30 -3.93
CA TYR A 19 10.98 -7.23 -4.02
C TYR A 19 11.52 -6.86 -2.63
N ALA A 20 10.68 -6.84 -1.59
CA ALA A 20 11.12 -6.59 -0.23
C ALA A 20 12.10 -7.67 0.26
N LEU A 21 11.80 -8.95 0.02
CA LEU A 21 12.67 -10.07 0.37
C LEU A 21 14.00 -10.01 -0.40
N ARG A 22 13.95 -9.77 -1.72
CA ARG A 22 15.17 -9.57 -2.53
C ARG A 22 15.99 -8.38 -2.06
N GLY A 23 15.34 -7.33 -1.57
CA GLY A 23 15.98 -6.16 -0.95
C GLY A 23 16.48 -6.40 0.47
N GLY A 24 16.42 -7.64 0.98
CA GLY A 24 16.94 -8.03 2.28
C GLY A 24 16.12 -7.54 3.46
N CYS A 25 14.78 -7.43 3.34
CA CYS A 25 13.95 -7.09 4.48
C CYS A 25 14.11 -8.12 5.63
N LYS A 26 13.91 -7.67 6.86
CA LYS A 26 13.94 -8.55 8.01
C LYS A 26 12.74 -9.49 8.01
N HIS A 27 11.57 -8.96 7.74
CA HIS A 27 10.30 -9.70 7.70
C HIS A 27 9.27 -8.93 6.87
N VAL A 28 8.37 -9.64 6.18
CA VAL A 28 7.24 -9.06 5.46
C VAL A 28 5.94 -9.78 5.80
N THR A 29 4.89 -9.01 6.10
CA THR A 29 3.53 -9.52 6.32
C THR A 29 2.66 -9.16 5.13
N ASN A 30 2.16 -10.18 4.41
CA ASN A 30 1.15 -10.02 3.36
C ASN A 30 -0.25 -10.08 3.93
N VAL A 31 -1.09 -9.13 3.59
CA VAL A 31 -2.49 -9.08 4.02
C VAL A 31 -3.41 -8.98 2.83
N ASP A 32 -4.33 -9.92 2.71
CA ASP A 32 -5.38 -9.92 1.69
C ASP A 32 -6.62 -10.69 2.20
N VAL A 33 -7.78 -10.36 1.67
CA VAL A 33 -9.02 -11.12 1.97
C VAL A 33 -9.13 -12.43 1.18
N SER A 34 -8.40 -12.53 0.08
CA SER A 34 -8.41 -13.64 -0.87
C SER A 34 -7.40 -14.72 -0.48
N GLN A 35 -7.86 -15.84 0.08
CA GLN A 35 -6.98 -16.99 0.34
C GLN A 35 -6.27 -17.50 -0.93
N PRO A 36 -6.93 -17.64 -2.10
CA PRO A 36 -6.24 -18.05 -3.32
C PRO A 36 -5.10 -17.11 -3.75
N ALA A 37 -5.26 -15.79 -3.50
CA ALA A 37 -4.20 -14.82 -3.78
C ALA A 37 -3.00 -15.04 -2.84
N LEU A 38 -3.25 -15.22 -1.54
CA LEU A 38 -2.20 -15.51 -0.55
C LEU A 38 -1.50 -16.85 -0.83
N ASP A 39 -2.23 -17.88 -1.23
CA ASP A 39 -1.64 -19.17 -1.62
C ASP A 39 -0.73 -19.01 -2.86
N THR A 40 -1.12 -18.15 -3.80
CA THR A 40 -0.29 -17.81 -4.95
C THR A 40 0.92 -16.98 -4.52
N ALA A 41 0.76 -16.02 -3.61
CA ALA A 41 1.88 -15.25 -3.04
C ALA A 41 2.91 -16.17 -2.39
N LYS A 42 2.48 -17.18 -1.62
CA LYS A 42 3.36 -18.18 -1.03
C LYS A 42 4.12 -18.96 -2.09
N ARG A 43 3.44 -19.49 -3.11
CA ARG A 43 4.09 -20.19 -4.23
C ARG A 43 5.09 -19.30 -4.97
N ASN A 44 4.79 -18.01 -5.10
CA ASN A 44 5.71 -17.06 -5.72
C ASN A 44 7.00 -16.88 -4.90
N VAL A 45 6.93 -16.87 -3.57
CA VAL A 45 8.11 -16.85 -2.70
C VAL A 45 8.94 -18.11 -2.90
N GLU A 46 8.32 -19.30 -2.88
CA GLU A 46 8.97 -20.60 -3.11
C GLU A 46 9.62 -20.68 -4.50
N HIS A 47 8.89 -20.30 -5.54
CA HIS A 47 9.36 -20.32 -6.94
C HIS A 47 10.56 -19.40 -7.18
N ASN A 48 10.66 -18.32 -6.43
CA ASN A 48 11.78 -17.38 -6.49
C ASN A 48 12.93 -17.77 -5.54
N ASN A 49 12.88 -18.93 -4.87
CA ASN A 49 13.88 -19.42 -3.91
C ASN A 49 14.15 -18.41 -2.77
N LEU A 50 13.10 -17.73 -2.31
CA LEU A 50 13.16 -16.77 -1.20
C LEU A 50 12.78 -17.44 0.11
N ASP A 51 13.23 -16.87 1.23
CA ASP A 51 13.09 -17.45 2.55
C ASP A 51 11.66 -17.27 3.10
N LEU A 52 10.87 -18.34 3.10
CA LEU A 52 9.51 -18.36 3.65
C LEU A 52 9.44 -18.07 5.15
N SER A 53 10.52 -18.31 5.91
CA SER A 53 10.52 -18.02 7.34
C SER A 53 10.46 -16.52 7.66
N LYS A 54 10.66 -15.68 6.65
CA LYS A 54 10.58 -14.22 6.72
C LYS A 54 9.26 -13.65 6.23
N VAL A 55 8.24 -14.49 6.00
CA VAL A 55 6.98 -14.05 5.39
C VAL A 55 5.78 -14.59 6.15
N ASP A 56 4.88 -13.69 6.53
CA ASP A 56 3.53 -14.04 7.00
C ASP A 56 2.49 -13.81 5.90
N PHE A 57 1.46 -14.65 5.91
CA PHE A 57 0.30 -14.56 5.02
C PHE A 57 -0.97 -14.49 5.87
N VAL A 58 -1.55 -13.30 5.96
CA VAL A 58 -2.68 -13.01 6.84
C VAL A 58 -3.95 -12.81 6.01
N LYS A 59 -4.89 -13.75 6.11
CA LYS A 59 -6.21 -13.61 5.51
C LYS A 59 -7.09 -12.75 6.41
N GLN A 60 -7.17 -11.46 6.13
CA GLN A 60 -7.94 -10.51 6.93
C GLN A 60 -8.35 -9.30 6.09
N ASP A 61 -9.42 -8.63 6.51
CA ASP A 61 -9.79 -7.30 6.02
C ASP A 61 -8.75 -6.28 6.50
N VAL A 62 -8.15 -5.54 5.54
CA VAL A 62 -7.07 -4.58 5.83
C VAL A 62 -7.53 -3.49 6.78
N PHE A 63 -8.77 -2.96 6.61
CA PHE A 63 -9.29 -1.90 7.48
C PHE A 63 -9.39 -2.35 8.94
N LYS A 64 -9.77 -3.61 9.16
CA LYS A 64 -9.87 -4.20 10.50
C LYS A 64 -8.49 -4.48 11.09
N LEU A 65 -7.60 -5.06 10.29
CA LEU A 65 -6.26 -5.44 10.76
C LEU A 65 -5.40 -4.22 11.10
N LEU A 66 -5.46 -3.15 10.29
CA LEU A 66 -4.74 -1.92 10.61
C LEU A 66 -5.15 -1.34 11.97
N ARG A 67 -6.47 -1.36 12.28
CA ARG A 67 -6.98 -0.92 13.59
C ARG A 67 -6.50 -1.81 14.71
N GLN A 68 -6.54 -3.13 14.49
CA GLN A 68 -6.02 -4.10 15.45
C GLN A 68 -4.54 -3.85 15.75
N TYR A 69 -3.69 -3.70 14.72
CA TYR A 69 -2.27 -3.43 14.90
C TYR A 69 -2.01 -2.10 15.63
N ARG A 70 -2.80 -1.07 15.34
CA ARG A 70 -2.72 0.19 16.08
C ARG A 70 -3.05 0.00 17.56
N ASP A 71 -4.13 -0.70 17.86
CA ASP A 71 -4.62 -0.89 19.23
C ASP A 71 -3.68 -1.81 20.03
N GLU A 72 -2.99 -2.74 19.36
CA GLU A 72 -1.96 -3.62 19.91
C GLU A 72 -0.57 -2.96 19.98
N GLY A 73 -0.39 -1.78 19.42
CA GLY A 73 0.92 -1.08 19.38
C GLY A 73 1.95 -1.71 18.44
N VAL A 74 1.50 -2.51 17.47
CA VAL A 74 2.39 -3.10 16.44
C VAL A 74 2.87 -2.01 15.49
N GLN A 75 4.17 -2.00 15.17
CA GLN A 75 4.78 -1.00 14.29
C GLN A 75 5.64 -1.62 13.18
N PHE A 76 5.66 -0.95 12.04
CA PHE A 76 6.43 -1.35 10.86
C PHE A 76 7.41 -0.25 10.42
N ASP A 77 8.48 -0.66 9.74
CA ASP A 77 9.44 0.27 9.14
C ASP A 77 8.96 0.76 7.77
N THR A 78 8.21 -0.08 7.04
CA THR A 78 7.69 0.22 5.70
C THR A 78 6.28 -0.37 5.55
N ILE A 79 5.36 0.41 5.00
CA ILE A 79 4.00 -0.05 4.66
C ILE A 79 3.74 0.22 3.18
N VAL A 80 3.25 -0.81 2.48
CA VAL A 80 2.69 -0.70 1.13
C VAL A 80 1.18 -0.72 1.24
N MET A 81 0.53 0.28 0.67
CA MET A 81 -0.92 0.47 0.67
C MET A 81 -1.40 0.56 -0.78
N ASP A 82 -1.78 -0.58 -1.36
CA ASP A 82 -2.23 -0.70 -2.75
C ASP A 82 -3.67 -1.23 -2.83
N PRO A 83 -4.66 -0.43 -2.39
CA PRO A 83 -6.04 -0.86 -2.32
C PRO A 83 -6.67 -1.01 -3.70
N PRO A 84 -7.75 -1.82 -3.82
CA PRO A 84 -8.56 -1.87 -5.02
C PRO A 84 -9.23 -0.51 -5.27
N LYS A 85 -9.80 -0.35 -6.45
CA LYS A 85 -10.53 0.83 -6.84
C LYS A 85 -11.72 1.09 -5.90
N PHE A 86 -11.75 2.27 -5.26
CA PHE A 86 -12.82 2.66 -4.33
C PHE A 86 -13.96 3.47 -4.97
N ALA A 87 -13.79 3.96 -6.21
CA ALA A 87 -14.83 4.71 -6.91
C ALA A 87 -14.91 4.28 -8.38
N ASP A 88 -16.09 3.86 -8.82
CA ASP A 88 -16.43 3.55 -10.21
C ASP A 88 -17.14 4.69 -10.93
N ASN A 89 -17.71 5.62 -10.16
CA ASN A 89 -18.43 6.79 -10.68
C ASN A 89 -18.22 8.01 -9.78
N LYS A 90 -18.58 9.19 -10.30
CA LYS A 90 -18.39 10.47 -9.59
C LYS A 90 -19.14 10.54 -8.25
N ALA A 91 -20.29 9.91 -8.13
CA ALA A 91 -21.06 9.91 -6.88
C ALA A 91 -20.32 9.20 -5.74
N GLN A 92 -19.47 8.23 -6.05
CA GLN A 92 -18.67 7.47 -5.07
C GLN A 92 -17.37 8.19 -4.67
N LEU A 93 -16.95 9.24 -5.39
CA LEU A 93 -15.63 9.86 -5.19
C LEU A 93 -15.43 10.38 -3.75
N THR A 94 -16.45 11.02 -3.17
CA THR A 94 -16.38 11.50 -1.77
C THR A 94 -16.20 10.35 -0.78
N GLY A 95 -16.90 9.23 -0.98
CA GLY A 95 -16.71 8.01 -0.18
C GLY A 95 -15.33 7.42 -0.34
N ALA A 96 -14.83 7.38 -1.59
CA ALA A 96 -13.48 6.91 -1.89
C ALA A 96 -12.40 7.77 -1.20
N CYS A 97 -12.53 9.10 -1.23
CA CYS A 97 -11.62 10.00 -0.51
C CYS A 97 -11.56 9.67 0.99
N ARG A 98 -12.71 9.41 1.61
CA ARG A 98 -12.78 9.01 3.02
C ARG A 98 -12.08 7.68 3.27
N GLY A 99 -12.30 6.68 2.40
CA GLY A 99 -11.64 5.38 2.50
C GLY A 99 -10.12 5.48 2.36
N TYR A 100 -9.63 6.21 1.36
CA TYR A 100 -8.20 6.46 1.21
C TYR A 100 -7.60 7.22 2.39
N LYS A 101 -8.30 8.25 2.90
CA LYS A 101 -7.87 9.01 4.08
C LYS A 101 -7.75 8.09 5.30
N ASP A 102 -8.75 7.28 5.57
CA ASP A 102 -8.82 6.39 6.73
C ASP A 102 -7.67 5.38 6.75
N ILE A 103 -7.45 4.63 5.66
CA ILE A 103 -6.38 3.62 5.62
C ILE A 103 -4.98 4.25 5.69
N ASN A 104 -4.77 5.40 5.04
CA ASN A 104 -3.48 6.09 5.09
C ASN A 104 -3.21 6.67 6.48
N MET A 105 -4.21 7.24 7.15
CA MET A 105 -4.11 7.76 8.51
C MET A 105 -3.67 6.65 9.48
N ILE A 106 -4.36 5.50 9.46
CA ILE A 106 -4.01 4.40 10.37
C ILE A 106 -2.65 3.80 10.01
N ALA A 107 -2.32 3.66 8.71
CA ALA A 107 -1.00 3.22 8.28
C ALA A 107 0.12 4.12 8.84
N MET A 108 -0.06 5.44 8.82
CA MET A 108 0.92 6.38 9.39
C MET A 108 1.03 6.27 10.91
N GLN A 109 -0.07 5.96 11.61
CA GLN A 109 -0.06 5.75 13.07
C GLN A 109 0.74 4.51 13.49
N ILE A 110 0.79 3.47 12.65
CA ILE A 110 1.54 2.22 12.91
C ILE A 110 2.91 2.18 12.22
N LEU A 111 3.33 3.25 11.57
CA LEU A 111 4.70 3.41 11.10
C LEU A 111 5.60 3.88 12.24
N LYS A 112 6.80 3.33 12.31
CA LYS A 112 7.87 3.86 13.16
C LYS A 112 8.27 5.27 12.70
N PRO A 113 8.75 6.15 13.59
CA PRO A 113 9.29 7.45 13.18
C PRO A 113 10.35 7.31 12.09
N GLY A 114 10.26 8.09 11.02
CA GLY A 114 11.11 7.98 9.84
C GLY A 114 10.79 6.79 8.94
N GLY A 115 9.66 6.10 9.19
CA GLY A 115 9.17 4.99 8.36
C GLY A 115 8.77 5.43 6.96
N THR A 116 8.58 4.45 6.07
CA THR A 116 8.25 4.70 4.67
C THR A 116 6.84 4.20 4.36
N LEU A 117 6.01 5.07 3.80
CA LEU A 117 4.70 4.72 3.23
C LEU A 117 4.78 4.75 1.70
N LEU A 118 4.44 3.62 1.05
CA LEU A 118 4.12 3.55 -0.36
C LEU A 118 2.61 3.45 -0.48
N THR A 119 1.96 4.43 -1.08
CA THR A 119 0.49 4.42 -1.19
C THR A 119 0.03 4.70 -2.60
N PHE A 120 -1.01 3.98 -3.04
CA PHE A 120 -1.47 3.96 -4.42
C PHE A 120 -2.97 4.18 -4.54
N SER A 121 -3.39 4.64 -5.72
CA SER A 121 -4.78 4.65 -6.16
C SER A 121 -4.87 4.29 -7.64
N CYS A 122 -5.65 3.27 -7.96
CA CYS A 122 -5.97 2.86 -9.33
C CYS A 122 -7.31 3.45 -9.83
N SER A 123 -7.94 4.37 -9.10
CA SER A 123 -9.18 5.04 -9.53
C SER A 123 -8.89 6.16 -10.51
N GLY A 124 -9.38 6.08 -11.75
CA GLY A 124 -9.25 7.14 -12.75
C GLY A 124 -9.92 8.46 -12.33
N LEU A 125 -10.96 8.41 -11.50
CA LEU A 125 -11.65 9.59 -10.97
C LEU A 125 -10.89 10.29 -9.84
N MET A 126 -9.95 9.60 -9.21
CA MET A 126 -9.07 10.16 -8.19
C MET A 126 -7.86 10.79 -8.89
N GLU A 127 -7.95 12.08 -9.16
CA GLU A 127 -6.83 12.82 -9.78
C GLU A 127 -5.60 12.85 -8.87
N GLN A 128 -4.40 12.99 -9.46
CA GLN A 128 -3.11 13.00 -8.78
C GLN A 128 -3.07 14.01 -7.61
N ASN A 129 -3.51 15.24 -7.85
CA ASN A 129 -3.49 16.29 -6.84
C ASN A 129 -4.50 16.04 -5.73
N LEU A 130 -5.68 15.49 -6.06
CA LEU A 130 -6.69 15.10 -5.07
C LEU A 130 -6.17 13.96 -4.19
N PHE A 131 -5.55 12.94 -4.79
CA PHE A 131 -4.97 11.83 -4.03
C PHE A 131 -3.89 12.32 -3.07
N GLN A 132 -2.97 13.15 -3.55
CA GLN A 132 -1.94 13.76 -2.69
C GLN A 132 -2.56 14.56 -1.53
N LYS A 133 -3.59 15.37 -1.82
CA LYS A 133 -4.30 16.11 -0.76
C LYS A 133 -4.92 15.18 0.27
N VAL A 134 -5.58 14.10 -0.15
CA VAL A 134 -6.18 13.12 0.76
C VAL A 134 -5.13 12.47 1.66
N VAL A 135 -3.97 12.12 1.11
CA VAL A 135 -2.85 11.53 1.88
C VAL A 135 -2.24 12.56 2.84
N ALA A 136 -2.11 13.83 2.44
CA ALA A 136 -1.65 14.90 3.32
C ALA A 136 -2.64 15.17 4.46
N ASP A 137 -3.94 15.23 4.17
CA ASP A 137 -5.00 15.38 5.18
C ASP A 137 -5.02 14.17 6.16
N ALA A 138 -4.67 12.97 5.69
CA ALA A 138 -4.51 11.79 6.54
C ALA A 138 -3.34 11.91 7.51
N ALA A 139 -2.22 12.50 7.07
CA ALA A 139 -1.05 12.75 7.93
C ALA A 139 -1.37 13.75 9.04
N LEU A 140 -2.08 14.84 8.70
CA LEU A 140 -2.55 15.82 9.69
C LEU A 140 -3.44 15.17 10.77
N ASP A 141 -4.41 14.36 10.36
CA ASP A 141 -5.29 13.66 11.30
C ASP A 141 -4.54 12.59 12.13
N ALA A 142 -3.47 12.02 11.58
CA ALA A 142 -2.59 11.09 12.29
C ALA A 142 -1.65 11.79 13.28
N GLY A 143 -1.56 13.14 13.25
CA GLY A 143 -0.58 13.91 14.02
C GLY A 143 0.86 13.63 13.57
N LYS A 144 1.09 13.47 12.26
CA LYS A 144 2.37 13.09 11.66
C LYS A 144 2.85 14.12 10.64
N ASP A 145 4.16 14.33 10.61
CA ASP A 145 4.80 15.05 9.51
C ASP A 145 5.04 14.10 8.33
N LEU A 146 4.66 14.54 7.13
CA LEU A 146 4.74 13.77 5.89
C LEU A 146 5.64 14.48 4.88
N LEU A 147 6.69 13.80 4.42
CA LEU A 147 7.50 14.23 3.30
C LEU A 147 7.23 13.33 2.09
N ILE A 148 6.73 13.89 1.00
CA ILE A 148 6.55 13.19 -0.27
C ILE A 148 7.91 13.18 -0.97
N MET A 149 8.52 11.99 -1.06
CA MET A 149 9.83 11.79 -1.68
C MET A 149 9.72 11.64 -3.20
N GLU A 150 8.65 10.97 -3.66
CA GLU A 150 8.47 10.66 -5.08
C GLU A 150 6.99 10.52 -5.41
N ARG A 151 6.61 10.95 -6.62
CA ARG A 151 5.32 10.65 -7.26
C ARG A 151 5.52 9.52 -8.26
N LEU A 152 4.72 8.46 -8.13
CA LEU A 152 4.75 7.29 -8.99
C LEU A 152 3.55 7.28 -9.94
N ASN A 153 3.73 6.65 -11.08
CA ASN A 153 2.71 6.38 -12.07
C ASN A 153 2.84 4.96 -12.61
N GLN A 154 2.18 4.66 -13.72
CA GLN A 154 2.25 3.35 -14.37
C GLN A 154 3.66 3.03 -14.84
N ALA A 155 4.07 1.77 -14.64
CA ALA A 155 5.33 1.26 -15.16
C ALA A 155 5.27 1.03 -16.67
N ALA A 156 6.43 0.87 -17.30
CA ALA A 156 6.54 0.76 -18.76
C ALA A 156 5.86 -0.49 -19.36
N ASP A 157 5.60 -1.51 -18.56
CA ASP A 157 4.84 -2.70 -18.93
C ASP A 157 3.32 -2.48 -18.97
N HIS A 158 2.84 -1.29 -18.56
CA HIS A 158 1.46 -0.83 -18.69
C HIS A 158 1.40 0.44 -19.57
N PRO A 159 1.69 0.31 -20.86
CA PRO A 159 1.71 1.48 -21.76
C PRO A 159 0.30 2.06 -21.93
N ILE A 160 0.24 3.37 -22.14
CA ILE A 160 -1.00 4.09 -22.39
C ILE A 160 -1.17 4.27 -23.89
N ALA A 161 -2.28 3.81 -24.45
CA ALA A 161 -2.58 4.08 -25.84
C ALA A 161 -2.90 5.57 -26.03
N GLY A 162 -2.28 6.22 -27.02
CA GLY A 162 -2.50 7.64 -27.28
C GLY A 162 -3.95 7.98 -27.65
N SER A 163 -4.71 7.01 -28.17
CA SER A 163 -6.14 7.11 -28.46
C SER A 163 -7.06 6.85 -27.24
N TYR A 164 -6.50 6.44 -26.08
CA TYR A 164 -7.24 6.12 -24.86
C TYR A 164 -6.53 6.69 -23.62
N PRO A 165 -6.58 8.02 -23.42
CA PRO A 165 -5.88 8.69 -22.31
C PRO A 165 -6.39 8.27 -20.94
N GLU A 166 -7.62 7.73 -20.82
CA GLU A 166 -8.18 7.16 -19.59
C GLU A 166 -7.40 5.93 -19.10
N GLY A 167 -6.57 5.33 -19.94
CA GLY A 167 -5.61 4.30 -19.58
C GLY A 167 -4.54 4.79 -18.57
N PHE A 168 -4.37 6.12 -18.44
CA PHE A 168 -3.52 6.72 -17.39
C PHE A 168 -4.32 6.90 -16.09
N TYR A 169 -4.35 5.89 -15.26
CA TYR A 169 -5.17 5.86 -14.05
C TYR A 169 -4.41 5.61 -12.76
N LEU A 170 -3.21 5.01 -12.80
CA LEU A 170 -2.44 4.69 -11.60
C LEU A 170 -1.66 5.92 -11.12
N LYS A 171 -1.75 6.20 -9.85
CA LYS A 171 -0.92 7.16 -9.15
C LYS A 171 -0.46 6.58 -7.83
N GLY A 172 0.76 6.93 -7.44
CA GLY A 172 1.35 6.51 -6.19
C GLY A 172 2.22 7.60 -5.58
N LEU A 173 2.49 7.44 -4.30
CA LEU A 173 3.37 8.30 -3.54
C LEU A 173 4.34 7.45 -2.73
N ILE A 174 5.62 7.82 -2.71
CA ILE A 174 6.58 7.35 -1.72
C ILE A 174 6.75 8.47 -0.70
N CYS A 175 6.45 8.17 0.56
CA CYS A 175 6.47 9.15 1.63
C CYS A 175 7.37 8.71 2.79
N LYS A 176 7.99 9.69 3.45
CA LYS A 176 8.59 9.55 4.79
C LYS A 176 7.64 10.13 5.82
N VAL A 177 7.47 9.41 6.95
CA VAL A 177 6.54 9.76 8.03
C VAL A 177 7.31 9.91 9.34
N TYR A 178 7.14 11.07 10.02
CA TYR A 178 7.83 11.40 11.26
C TYR A 178 6.88 11.65 12.42
#